data_ac4867de855821f6099560c97ae10740
#
_entry.id   ac4867de855821f6099560c97ae10740
#
_cell.length_a   1.000
_cell.length_b   1.000
_cell.length_c   1.000
_cell.angle_alpha   90.00
_cell.angle_beta   90.00
_cell.angle_gamma   90.00
#
_symmetry.space_group_name_H-M   'P 1'
#
loop_
_entity.id
_entity.type
_entity.pdbx_description
1 polymer ?
#
loop_
_entity_poly.entity_id
_entity_poly.type
_entity_poly.pdbx_seq_one_letter_code
_entity_poly.pdbx_strand_id
1 'polypeptide(L)'
;MAYEVIVETIEKAETRPVYYKEAGIEAGQYGKYKWVEKSKEWKFVRMGGAVYVKAVITNIDTQEESLQLYFDRGNHERVTFVFPRQSLNESKIVGLTAMGVQVKKTHADTLIKTIENQEGNAERIYRHEILGMDEINGRTVFKGATGIGVQSEYQGQARIFPKGSYKEWKNVVEGEVMGQIPLEFLL
;
A
#
# COMPACT_ATOMS: atom_id res chain seq x y z
N MET A 1 4.14 21.76 14.63
CA MET A 1 3.78 21.97 16.05
C MET A 1 4.04 20.75 16.91
N ALA A 2 3.59 19.53 16.56
CA ALA A 2 3.89 18.33 17.38
C ALA A 2 5.39 18.00 17.49
N TYR A 3 6.18 18.34 16.47
CA TYR A 3 7.62 18.05 16.43
C TYR A 3 8.41 18.91 17.43
N GLU A 4 8.07 20.19 17.59
CA GLU A 4 8.72 21.12 18.55
C GLU A 4 8.44 20.72 20.00
N VAL A 5 7.23 20.28 20.31
CA VAL A 5 6.87 19.81 21.65
C VAL A 5 7.69 18.60 22.08
N ILE A 6 8.04 17.71 21.13
CA ILE A 6 8.81 16.50 21.41
C ILE A 6 10.29 16.80 21.57
N VAL A 7 10.85 17.71 20.77
CA VAL A 7 12.23 18.17 20.94
C VAL A 7 12.38 18.83 22.31
N GLU A 8 11.41 19.64 22.74
CA GLU A 8 11.41 20.27 24.06
C GLU A 8 11.32 19.26 25.21
N THR A 9 10.58 18.17 25.01
CA THR A 9 10.49 17.07 25.98
C THR A 9 11.80 16.26 26.06
N ILE A 10 12.49 16.06 24.93
CA ILE A 10 13.81 15.41 24.85
C ILE A 10 14.86 16.24 25.59
N GLU A 11 14.88 17.55 25.41
CA GLU A 11 15.84 18.45 26.08
C GLU A 11 15.61 18.54 27.60
N LYS A 12 14.35 18.48 28.04
CA LYS A 12 14.01 18.52 29.48
C LYS A 12 14.21 17.17 30.18
N ALA A 13 14.12 16.07 29.47
CA ALA A 13 14.35 14.73 29.99
C ALA A 13 15.81 14.35 29.80
N GLU A 14 16.70 14.87 30.62
CA GLU A 14 18.19 14.68 30.59
C GLU A 14 18.68 13.24 30.34
N THR A 15 17.78 12.26 30.13
CA THR A 15 18.14 10.84 30.19
C THR A 15 17.61 9.95 29.08
N ARG A 16 16.52 10.31 28.34
CA ARG A 16 15.94 9.42 27.33
C ARG A 16 15.39 10.19 26.14
N PRO A 17 15.99 10.04 24.95
CA PRO A 17 15.34 10.51 23.73
C PRO A 17 14.01 9.77 23.55
N VAL A 18 12.98 10.51 23.17
CA VAL A 18 11.68 9.93 22.81
C VAL A 18 11.72 9.54 21.34
N TYR A 19 11.65 8.23 21.05
CA TYR A 19 11.51 7.75 19.69
C TYR A 19 10.05 7.58 19.33
N TYR A 20 9.64 8.19 18.26
CA TYR A 20 8.30 7.99 17.67
C TYR A 20 8.09 6.57 17.19
N LYS A 21 9.16 5.94 16.74
CA LYS A 21 9.13 4.61 16.14
C LYS A 21 9.99 3.69 16.96
N GLU A 22 9.37 2.95 17.84
CA GLU A 22 10.04 1.87 18.56
C GLU A 22 10.54 0.77 17.63
N ALA A 23 9.92 0.64 16.44
CA ALA A 23 10.24 -0.33 15.41
C ALA A 23 10.69 0.36 14.12
N GLY A 24 11.65 -0.24 13.39
CA GLY A 24 12.16 0.30 12.15
C GLY A 24 13.01 -0.70 11.36
N ILE A 25 13.61 -0.20 10.28
CA ILE A 25 14.51 -0.97 9.42
C ILE A 25 15.89 -0.32 9.43
N GLU A 26 16.92 -1.12 9.63
CA GLU A 26 18.32 -0.73 9.52
C GLU A 26 19.10 -1.82 8.78
N ALA A 27 19.91 -1.43 7.80
CA ALA A 27 20.74 -2.35 7.02
C ALA A 27 20.01 -3.61 6.51
N GLY A 28 18.78 -3.46 6.00
CA GLY A 28 17.99 -4.56 5.45
C GLY A 28 17.42 -5.53 6.49
N GLN A 29 17.36 -5.11 7.74
CA GLN A 29 16.77 -5.89 8.83
C GLN A 29 15.76 -5.07 9.61
N TYR A 30 14.64 -5.68 10.01
CA TYR A 30 13.73 -5.04 10.95
C TYR A 30 14.14 -5.28 12.39
N GLY A 31 13.78 -4.36 13.24
CA GLY A 31 14.08 -4.44 14.66
C GLY A 31 13.46 -3.31 15.45
N LYS A 32 13.91 -3.17 16.69
CA LYS A 32 13.50 -2.08 17.56
C LYS A 32 14.68 -1.41 18.25
N TYR A 33 14.50 -0.15 18.58
CA TYR A 33 15.46 0.59 19.38
C TYR A 33 15.28 0.26 20.87
N LYS A 34 16.38 0.03 21.56
CA LYS A 34 16.43 -0.15 23.00
C LYS A 34 17.45 0.80 23.61
N TRP A 35 17.08 1.42 24.71
CA TRP A 35 18.01 2.20 25.52
C TRP A 35 18.99 1.29 26.23
N VAL A 36 20.28 1.60 26.16
CA VAL A 36 21.36 0.87 26.82
C VAL A 36 21.94 1.77 27.90
N GLU A 37 21.59 1.51 29.17
CA GLU A 37 21.99 2.33 30.32
C GLU A 37 23.52 2.46 30.48
N LYS A 38 24.26 1.40 30.13
CA LYS A 38 25.72 1.39 30.24
C LYS A 38 26.42 2.37 29.33
N SER A 39 25.93 2.50 28.07
CA SER A 39 26.48 3.42 27.08
C SER A 39 25.69 4.71 26.95
N LYS A 40 24.55 4.83 27.67
CA LYS A 40 23.59 5.95 27.57
C LYS A 40 23.23 6.32 26.14
N GLU A 41 22.98 5.29 25.33
CA GLU A 41 22.63 5.43 23.91
C GLU A 41 21.51 4.47 23.50
N TRP A 42 20.80 4.82 22.44
CA TRP A 42 19.84 3.92 21.81
C TRP A 42 20.55 3.00 20.84
N LYS A 43 20.30 1.68 20.99
CA LYS A 43 20.83 0.66 20.09
C LYS A 43 19.72 -0.04 19.33
N PHE A 44 19.92 -0.22 18.03
CA PHE A 44 19.03 -1.01 17.19
C PHE A 44 19.26 -2.51 17.46
N VAL A 45 18.19 -3.19 17.87
CA VAL A 45 18.19 -4.64 18.12
C VAL A 45 17.52 -5.31 16.92
N ARG A 46 18.32 -5.94 16.09
CA ARG A 46 17.89 -6.68 14.90
C ARG A 46 17.05 -7.89 15.27
N MET A 47 15.98 -8.17 14.53
CA MET A 47 15.02 -9.23 14.82
C MET A 47 14.76 -10.16 13.62
N GLY A 48 15.00 -9.71 12.40
CA GLY A 48 14.83 -10.50 11.18
C GLY A 48 15.08 -9.71 9.91
N GLY A 49 14.86 -10.33 8.76
CA GLY A 49 14.97 -9.68 7.45
C GLY A 49 13.89 -8.61 7.25
N ALA A 50 14.23 -7.49 6.64
CA ALA A 50 13.28 -6.40 6.40
C ALA A 50 12.17 -6.81 5.44
N VAL A 51 10.96 -6.34 5.72
CA VAL A 51 9.82 -6.34 4.80
C VAL A 51 9.44 -4.88 4.54
N TYR A 52 9.33 -4.54 3.29
CA TYR A 52 9.07 -3.18 2.84
C TYR A 52 7.67 -3.05 2.30
N VAL A 53 7.03 -1.91 2.57
CA VAL A 53 5.76 -1.53 1.95
C VAL A 53 6.06 -0.78 0.67
N LYS A 54 5.64 -1.34 -0.47
CA LYS A 54 5.75 -0.69 -1.77
C LYS A 54 4.57 0.24 -2.00
N ALA A 55 3.36 -0.27 -1.78
CA ALA A 55 2.14 0.48 -1.99
C ALA A 55 1.02 0.04 -1.04
N VAL A 56 0.09 0.94 -0.78
CA VAL A 56 -1.21 0.65 -0.19
C VAL A 56 -2.21 0.63 -1.33
N ILE A 57 -2.89 -0.49 -1.51
CA ILE A 57 -3.87 -0.71 -2.57
C ILE A 57 -5.26 -0.62 -1.95
N THR A 58 -6.08 0.29 -2.44
CA THR A 58 -7.49 0.44 -2.05
C THR A 58 -8.39 -0.04 -3.17
N ASN A 59 -9.24 -1.03 -2.91
CA ASN A 59 -10.31 -1.40 -3.82
C ASN A 59 -11.45 -0.38 -3.64
N ILE A 60 -11.76 0.39 -4.68
CA ILE A 60 -12.76 1.46 -4.59
C ILE A 60 -14.20 0.93 -4.56
N ASP A 61 -14.44 -0.31 -4.98
CA ASP A 61 -15.76 -0.93 -4.96
C ASP A 61 -16.12 -1.45 -3.57
N THR A 62 -15.15 -2.03 -2.84
CA THR A 62 -15.37 -2.64 -1.52
C THR A 62 -14.82 -1.80 -0.36
N GLN A 63 -14.01 -0.77 -0.66
CA GLN A 63 -13.24 0.04 0.30
C GLN A 63 -12.22 -0.78 1.12
N GLU A 64 -11.94 -1.99 0.70
CA GLU A 64 -10.92 -2.82 1.35
C GLU A 64 -9.52 -2.38 0.96
N GLU A 65 -8.62 -2.40 1.94
CA GLU A 65 -7.21 -2.11 1.74
C GLU A 65 -6.36 -3.38 1.76
N SER A 66 -5.33 -3.39 0.93
CA SER A 66 -4.27 -4.39 0.89
C SER A 66 -2.91 -3.70 0.79
N LEU A 67 -1.90 -4.35 1.33
CA LEU A 67 -0.53 -3.86 1.29
C LEU A 67 0.25 -4.62 0.21
N GLN A 68 0.87 -3.93 -0.71
CA GLN A 68 1.87 -4.51 -1.58
C GLN A 68 3.21 -4.49 -0.85
N LEU A 69 3.65 -5.67 -0.43
CA LEU A 69 4.87 -5.86 0.35
C LEU A 69 5.95 -6.49 -0.53
N TYR A 70 7.21 -6.20 -0.19
CA TYR A 70 8.34 -6.94 -0.76
C TYR A 70 9.42 -7.20 0.29
N PHE A 71 10.22 -8.23 0.04
CA PHE A 71 11.43 -8.53 0.79
C PHE A 71 12.48 -9.14 -0.15
N ASP A 72 13.74 -9.01 0.23
CA ASP A 72 14.85 -9.57 -0.54
C ASP A 72 15.30 -10.90 0.10
N ARG A 73 15.33 -11.97 -0.70
CA ARG A 73 15.93 -13.25 -0.29
C ARG A 73 17.45 -13.17 -0.36
N GLY A 74 18.13 -14.02 0.40
CA GLY A 74 19.58 -14.03 0.50
C GLY A 74 20.37 -14.22 -0.81
N ASN A 75 19.71 -14.61 -1.90
CA ASN A 75 20.27 -14.77 -3.24
C ASN A 75 20.00 -13.56 -4.16
N HIS A 76 19.70 -12.40 -3.59
CA HIS A 76 19.31 -11.16 -4.29
C HIS A 76 17.98 -11.23 -5.08
N GLU A 77 17.18 -12.27 -4.85
CA GLU A 77 15.84 -12.39 -5.40
C GLU A 77 14.87 -11.53 -4.60
N ARG A 78 14.17 -10.60 -5.27
CA ARG A 78 13.10 -9.82 -4.67
C ARG A 78 11.76 -10.52 -4.82
N VAL A 79 11.10 -10.80 -3.72
CA VAL A 79 9.75 -11.35 -3.67
C VAL A 79 8.77 -10.23 -3.36
N THR A 80 7.79 -10.03 -4.24
CA THR A 80 6.70 -9.06 -4.05
C THR A 80 5.38 -9.81 -3.94
N PHE A 81 4.54 -9.43 -3.00
CA PHE A 81 3.23 -10.06 -2.78
C PHE A 81 2.22 -9.05 -2.24
N VAL A 82 0.94 -9.36 -2.40
CA VAL A 82 -0.16 -8.55 -1.85
C VAL A 82 -0.68 -9.21 -0.58
N PHE A 83 -0.83 -8.42 0.47
CA PHE A 83 -1.24 -8.87 1.79
C PHE A 83 -2.48 -8.08 2.24
N PRO A 84 -3.64 -8.73 2.45
CA PRO A 84 -4.84 -8.06 2.90
C PRO A 84 -4.60 -7.37 4.25
N ARG A 85 -4.99 -6.09 4.37
CA ARG A 85 -4.76 -5.32 5.60
C ARG A 85 -5.45 -5.94 6.82
N GLN A 86 -6.65 -6.50 6.66
CA GLN A 86 -7.35 -7.23 7.71
C GLN A 86 -6.57 -8.45 8.24
N SER A 87 -5.61 -8.95 7.46
CA SER A 87 -4.73 -10.07 7.85
C SER A 87 -3.47 -9.62 8.59
N LEU A 88 -3.29 -8.32 8.85
CA LEU A 88 -2.12 -7.79 9.54
C LEU A 88 -2.20 -8.12 11.05
N ASN A 89 -1.90 -9.36 11.39
CA ASN A 89 -1.88 -9.89 12.75
C ASN A 89 -0.70 -10.86 12.93
N GLU A 90 -0.33 -11.13 14.17
CA GLU A 90 0.86 -11.93 14.50
C GLU A 90 0.86 -13.31 13.83
N SER A 91 -0.27 -14.03 13.84
CA SER A 91 -0.36 -15.38 13.29
C SER A 91 -0.08 -15.40 11.79
N LYS A 92 -0.67 -14.47 11.05
CA LYS A 92 -0.49 -14.35 9.59
C LYS A 92 0.90 -13.85 9.23
N ILE A 93 1.46 -12.92 10.00
CA ILE A 93 2.82 -12.43 9.83
C ILE A 93 3.85 -13.56 10.04
N VAL A 94 3.66 -14.38 11.07
CA VAL A 94 4.51 -15.58 11.26
C VAL A 94 4.38 -16.55 10.09
N GLY A 95 3.18 -16.67 9.50
CA GLY A 95 2.94 -17.48 8.29
C GLY A 95 3.80 -17.08 7.07
N LEU A 96 4.29 -15.83 7.01
CA LEU A 96 5.19 -15.38 5.94
C LEU A 96 6.54 -16.10 5.94
N THR A 97 6.88 -16.82 7.00
CA THR A 97 8.07 -17.70 7.02
C THR A 97 8.03 -18.74 5.92
N ALA A 98 6.84 -19.20 5.52
CA ALA A 98 6.67 -20.12 4.38
C ALA A 98 7.13 -19.51 3.05
N MET A 99 7.13 -18.17 2.93
CA MET A 99 7.61 -17.42 1.76
C MET A 99 9.11 -17.07 1.87
N GLY A 100 9.75 -17.35 3.02
CA GLY A 100 11.15 -17.04 3.28
C GLY A 100 11.39 -15.77 4.10
N VAL A 101 10.35 -15.12 4.60
CA VAL A 101 10.51 -13.99 5.54
C VAL A 101 11.06 -14.49 6.87
N GLN A 102 12.12 -13.86 7.36
CA GLN A 102 12.72 -14.22 8.65
C GLN A 102 11.99 -13.52 9.80
N VAL A 103 10.97 -14.18 10.35
CA VAL A 103 10.22 -13.66 11.49
C VAL A 103 10.03 -14.76 12.55
N LYS A 104 10.27 -14.42 13.82
CA LYS A 104 9.96 -15.26 14.98
C LYS A 104 8.63 -14.79 15.59
N LYS A 105 7.85 -15.70 16.15
CA LYS A 105 6.57 -15.39 16.81
C LYS A 105 6.71 -14.24 17.84
N THR A 106 7.77 -14.27 18.64
CA THR A 106 8.06 -13.24 19.67
C THR A 106 8.41 -11.86 19.09
N HIS A 107 8.64 -11.77 17.79
CA HIS A 107 9.02 -10.53 17.09
C HIS A 107 7.98 -10.09 16.05
N ALA A 108 6.85 -10.81 15.93
CA ALA A 108 5.81 -10.52 14.95
C ALA A 108 5.20 -9.12 15.14
N ASP A 109 4.90 -8.74 16.39
CA ASP A 109 4.41 -7.39 16.72
C ASP A 109 5.37 -6.28 16.25
N THR A 110 6.68 -6.48 16.42
CA THR A 110 7.68 -5.50 15.95
C THR A 110 7.68 -5.39 14.43
N LEU A 111 7.50 -6.50 13.69
CA LEU A 111 7.41 -6.46 12.24
C LEU A 111 6.11 -5.77 11.79
N ILE A 112 4.98 -6.02 12.44
CA ILE A 112 3.71 -5.32 12.18
C ILE A 112 3.91 -3.82 12.33
N LYS A 113 4.42 -3.35 13.46
CA LYS A 113 4.70 -1.92 13.69
C LYS A 113 5.67 -1.34 12.66
N THR A 114 6.65 -2.13 12.21
CA THR A 114 7.57 -1.70 11.16
C THR A 114 6.85 -1.52 9.82
N ILE A 115 5.90 -2.38 9.48
CA ILE A 115 5.07 -2.26 8.29
C ILE A 115 4.16 -1.02 8.40
N GLU A 116 3.41 -0.88 9.48
CA GLU A 116 2.52 0.26 9.74
C GLU A 116 3.25 1.61 9.67
N ASN A 117 4.47 1.68 10.19
CA ASN A 117 5.30 2.89 10.14
C ASN A 117 5.70 3.30 8.71
N GLN A 118 5.70 2.39 7.75
CA GLN A 118 6.04 2.65 6.35
C GLN A 118 4.84 3.12 5.53
N GLU A 119 3.61 2.77 5.92
CA GLU A 119 2.40 3.03 5.14
C GLU A 119 2.17 4.52 4.85
N GLY A 120 2.56 5.41 5.77
CA GLY A 120 2.42 6.85 5.60
C GLY A 120 3.22 7.43 4.42
N ASN A 121 4.29 6.74 4.00
CA ASN A 121 5.16 7.14 2.89
C ASN A 121 5.00 6.24 1.66
N ALA A 122 4.11 5.25 1.71
CA ALA A 122 3.89 4.31 0.61
C ALA A 122 3.04 4.93 -0.50
N GLU A 123 3.24 4.45 -1.72
CA GLU A 123 2.40 4.81 -2.87
C GLU A 123 0.96 4.40 -2.60
N ARG A 124 -0.01 5.22 -3.03
CA ARG A 124 -1.43 4.90 -2.99
C ARG A 124 -1.91 4.47 -4.36
N ILE A 125 -2.39 3.22 -4.47
CA ILE A 125 -2.92 2.64 -5.71
C ILE A 125 -4.39 2.35 -5.50
N TYR A 126 -5.23 2.79 -6.43
CA TYR A 126 -6.65 2.50 -6.41
C TYR A 126 -6.98 1.46 -7.48
N ARG A 127 -7.85 0.52 -7.14
CA ARG A 127 -8.29 -0.56 -8.02
C ARG A 127 -9.79 -0.73 -7.97
N HIS A 128 -10.35 -1.29 -9.05
CA HIS A 128 -11.75 -1.65 -9.13
C HIS A 128 -11.92 -3.01 -9.83
N GLU A 129 -13.00 -3.69 -9.51
CA GLU A 129 -13.36 -4.99 -10.08
C GLU A 129 -14.67 -4.93 -10.86
N ILE A 130 -15.51 -3.93 -10.57
CA ILE A 130 -16.78 -3.71 -11.24
C ILE A 130 -16.58 -2.67 -12.32
N LEU A 131 -17.12 -2.97 -13.51
CA LEU A 131 -17.07 -2.09 -14.67
C LEU A 131 -18.36 -1.29 -14.81
N GLY A 132 -18.26 -0.13 -15.44
CA GLY A 132 -19.40 0.71 -15.80
C GLY A 132 -19.44 2.04 -15.07
N MET A 133 -20.60 2.66 -15.06
CA MET A 133 -20.83 3.94 -14.38
C MET A 133 -21.03 3.71 -12.89
N ASP A 134 -20.48 4.61 -12.09
CA ASP A 134 -20.59 4.59 -10.64
C ASP A 134 -20.64 6.03 -10.08
N GLU A 135 -21.02 6.19 -8.84
CA GLU A 135 -20.99 7.47 -8.13
C GLU A 135 -20.04 7.40 -6.95
N ILE A 136 -18.93 8.13 -7.02
CA ILE A 136 -17.93 8.17 -5.97
C ILE A 136 -17.84 9.62 -5.43
N ASN A 137 -18.11 9.80 -4.14
CA ASN A 137 -18.11 11.10 -3.48
C ASN A 137 -19.00 12.16 -4.18
N GLY A 138 -20.18 11.75 -4.65
CA GLY A 138 -21.12 12.61 -5.36
C GLY A 138 -20.70 13.02 -6.77
N ARG A 139 -19.75 12.29 -7.36
CA ARG A 139 -19.31 12.48 -8.75
C ARG A 139 -19.52 11.20 -9.54
N THR A 140 -20.14 11.36 -10.68
CA THR A 140 -20.26 10.25 -11.65
C THR A 140 -18.89 9.94 -12.23
N VAL A 141 -18.51 8.67 -12.17
CA VAL A 141 -17.24 8.13 -12.69
C VAL A 141 -17.52 6.96 -13.61
N PHE A 142 -16.65 6.73 -14.58
CA PHE A 142 -16.69 5.54 -15.44
C PHE A 142 -15.49 4.64 -15.10
N LYS A 143 -15.78 3.39 -14.78
CA LYS A 143 -14.80 2.35 -14.45
C LYS A 143 -14.64 1.43 -15.66
N GLY A 144 -13.55 1.61 -16.42
CA GLY A 144 -13.13 0.81 -17.57
C GLY A 144 -11.85 0.04 -17.26
N ALA A 145 -10.97 -0.15 -18.23
CA ALA A 145 -9.62 -0.68 -17.98
C ALA A 145 -8.83 0.25 -17.04
N THR A 146 -9.07 1.56 -17.17
CA THR A 146 -8.68 2.60 -16.20
C THR A 146 -9.92 3.43 -15.87
N GLY A 147 -9.97 4.00 -14.67
CA GLY A 147 -11.09 4.84 -14.27
C GLY A 147 -11.03 6.23 -14.92
N ILE A 148 -12.19 6.74 -15.37
CA ILE A 148 -12.38 8.12 -15.81
C ILE A 148 -13.14 8.86 -14.71
N GLY A 149 -12.59 9.98 -14.24
CA GLY A 149 -13.11 10.71 -13.08
C GLY A 149 -12.62 10.16 -11.74
N VAL A 150 -11.99 8.99 -11.74
CA VAL A 150 -11.27 8.38 -10.60
C VAL A 150 -10.00 7.72 -11.13
N GLN A 151 -8.89 7.93 -10.43
CA GLN A 151 -7.63 7.28 -10.81
C GLN A 151 -7.59 5.86 -10.24
N SER A 152 -8.04 4.89 -11.01
CA SER A 152 -8.06 3.47 -10.61
C SER A 152 -7.81 2.55 -11.80
N GLU A 153 -7.28 1.34 -11.51
CA GLU A 153 -6.99 0.30 -12.50
C GLU A 153 -7.95 -0.89 -12.30
N TYR A 154 -8.39 -1.46 -13.41
CA TYR A 154 -9.24 -2.64 -13.37
C TYR A 154 -8.47 -3.90 -12.99
N GLN A 155 -9.00 -4.66 -12.03
CA GLN A 155 -8.44 -5.94 -11.58
C GLN A 155 -9.49 -7.07 -11.47
N GLY A 156 -10.63 -6.93 -12.14
CA GLY A 156 -11.66 -7.96 -12.15
C GLY A 156 -11.34 -9.14 -13.09
N GLN A 157 -12.27 -10.08 -13.16
CA GLN A 157 -12.12 -11.32 -13.92
C GLN A 157 -12.28 -11.15 -15.43
N ALA A 158 -12.96 -10.10 -15.90
CA ALA A 158 -13.15 -9.87 -17.31
C ALA A 158 -11.84 -9.46 -17.99
N ARG A 159 -11.54 -10.07 -19.12
CA ARG A 159 -10.38 -9.69 -19.94
C ARG A 159 -10.73 -8.47 -20.76
N ILE A 160 -10.34 -7.29 -20.27
CA ILE A 160 -10.53 -6.03 -20.98
C ILE A 160 -9.19 -5.61 -21.57
N PHE A 161 -9.19 -5.56 -22.89
CA PHE A 161 -8.04 -5.02 -23.61
C PHE A 161 -8.52 -3.77 -24.35
N PRO A 162 -8.03 -2.57 -23.98
CA PRO A 162 -8.27 -1.37 -24.77
C PRO A 162 -7.81 -1.63 -26.21
N LYS A 163 -8.70 -1.44 -27.17
CA LYS A 163 -8.40 -1.63 -28.60
C LYS A 163 -8.86 -0.41 -29.38
N GLY A 164 -7.98 0.11 -30.23
CA GLY A 164 -8.24 1.33 -30.99
C GLY A 164 -7.88 2.60 -30.22
N SER A 165 -8.17 3.73 -30.82
CA SER A 165 -7.93 5.05 -30.27
C SER A 165 -9.24 5.81 -30.07
N TYR A 166 -9.25 6.76 -29.13
CA TYR A 166 -10.40 7.65 -28.92
C TYR A 166 -10.76 8.42 -30.21
N LYS A 167 -9.77 8.78 -31.02
CA LYS A 167 -9.97 9.48 -32.27
C LYS A 167 -10.72 8.61 -33.29
N GLU A 168 -10.35 7.34 -33.41
CA GLU A 168 -11.05 6.40 -34.31
C GLU A 168 -12.47 6.15 -33.83
N TRP A 169 -12.67 5.91 -32.53
CA TRP A 169 -14.00 5.76 -31.95
C TRP A 169 -14.86 7.01 -32.20
N LYS A 170 -14.33 8.20 -31.97
CA LYS A 170 -15.02 9.46 -32.20
C LYS A 170 -15.45 9.62 -33.65
N ASN A 171 -14.58 9.30 -34.61
CA ASN A 171 -14.91 9.36 -36.05
C ASN A 171 -16.05 8.39 -36.40
N VAL A 172 -16.06 7.19 -35.81
CA VAL A 172 -17.16 6.23 -36.04
C VAL A 172 -18.47 6.76 -35.45
N VAL A 173 -18.45 7.29 -34.23
CA VAL A 173 -19.65 7.86 -33.60
C VAL A 173 -20.18 9.05 -34.41
N GLU A 174 -19.31 9.96 -34.82
CA GLU A 174 -19.72 11.14 -35.64
C GLU A 174 -20.25 10.74 -37.02
N GLY A 175 -19.66 9.71 -37.64
CA GLY A 175 -20.06 9.27 -38.99
C GLY A 175 -21.26 8.32 -39.06
N GLU A 176 -21.35 7.40 -38.08
CA GLU A 176 -22.29 6.29 -38.14
C GLU A 176 -23.46 6.40 -37.14
N VAL A 177 -23.31 7.18 -36.08
CA VAL A 177 -24.28 7.24 -34.99
C VAL A 177 -24.97 8.59 -34.88
N MET A 178 -24.19 9.68 -34.95
CA MET A 178 -24.74 11.04 -34.84
C MET A 178 -25.69 11.36 -35.95
N GLY A 179 -26.87 11.89 -35.59
CA GLY A 179 -27.96 12.14 -36.51
C GLY A 179 -28.90 10.95 -36.72
N GLN A 180 -28.61 9.79 -36.13
CA GLN A 180 -29.51 8.63 -36.10
C GLN A 180 -30.11 8.46 -34.70
N ILE A 181 -31.23 9.15 -34.46
CA ILE A 181 -31.87 9.22 -33.13
C ILE A 181 -31.98 7.87 -32.42
N PRO A 182 -32.36 6.74 -33.06
CA PRO A 182 -32.44 5.45 -32.40
C PRO A 182 -31.06 4.95 -31.86
N LEU A 183 -29.97 5.30 -32.53
CA LEU A 183 -28.61 4.87 -32.12
C LEU A 183 -28.00 5.80 -31.08
N GLU A 184 -28.35 7.08 -31.09
CA GLU A 184 -27.89 8.05 -30.11
C GLU A 184 -28.40 7.73 -28.68
N PHE A 185 -29.55 7.07 -28.55
CA PHE A 185 -30.09 6.61 -27.26
C PHE A 185 -29.37 5.40 -26.70
N LEU A 186 -28.49 4.75 -27.45
CA LEU A 186 -27.73 3.56 -27.02
C LEU A 186 -26.31 3.90 -26.58
N LEU A 187 -25.88 5.14 -26.76
CA LEU A 187 -24.58 5.65 -26.30
C LEU A 187 -24.70 6.33 -24.94
#